data_062c41a6a4c10745d9916ed7134a1724
#
_entry.id   062c41a6a4c10745d9916ed7134a1724
#
_cell.length_a   1.000
_cell.length_b   1.000
_cell.length_c   1.000
_cell.angle_alpha   90.00
_cell.angle_beta   90.00
_cell.angle_gamma   90.00
#
_symmetry.space_group_name_H-M   'P 1'
#
loop_
_entity.id
_entity.type
_entity.pdbx_description
1 polymer ?
#
loop_
_entity_poly.entity_id
_entity_poly.type
_entity_poly.pdbx_seq_one_letter_code
_entity_poly.pdbx_strand_id
1 'polypeptide(L)'
;MTSQEHPILIGDIGGTNARFALTAHGESGYSNGINLKCADYESADDAIANYLAQIGASSPDVICLAVAAPVIEQTADFTNNHWHIVADELANRFEAHQVRLINDFEAIAHSLPLLDDADLMLIGERKFELPNDDFTFGVIGPGTGLGQAGLIRRGDQVFPIPGEASHAGFAPETQQQIEILQSLRTRFERVSEERLVSGAGIENIYWAVHQDDPARHSKKNSAEIFAAAIDGSDEKAVCAVDQFFEILGQIAGDLALSLNATDGIFIAGGIIKRYPELLARSCFRKGFESKGRYKSMMEKIPTQLILHADPGLLGASHYARELALKQN
;
A
#
# COMPACT_ATOMS: atom_id res chain seq x y z
N MET A 1 -8.21 14.52 -39.86
CA MET A 1 -7.73 15.31 -38.71
C MET A 1 -7.55 14.29 -37.61
N THR A 2 -6.32 13.88 -37.37
CA THR A 2 -5.97 13.05 -36.24
C THR A 2 -6.23 13.88 -34.98
N SER A 3 -7.19 13.47 -34.15
CA SER A 3 -7.33 14.03 -32.80
C SER A 3 -5.96 13.94 -32.15
N GLN A 4 -5.35 15.08 -31.82
CA GLN A 4 -4.25 15.08 -30.87
C GLN A 4 -4.85 14.52 -29.57
N GLU A 5 -4.55 13.25 -29.30
CA GLU A 5 -4.87 12.67 -28.00
C GLU A 5 -3.98 13.39 -26.98
N HIS A 6 -4.62 14.20 -26.18
CA HIS A 6 -3.94 14.88 -25.08
C HIS A 6 -3.53 13.83 -24.04
N PRO A 7 -2.26 13.74 -23.70
CA PRO A 7 -1.77 12.70 -22.81
C PRO A 7 -2.32 12.89 -21.38
N ILE A 8 -2.62 11.80 -20.73
CA ILE A 8 -2.94 11.75 -19.30
C ILE A 8 -1.65 11.37 -18.56
N LEU A 9 -1.14 12.27 -17.73
CA LEU A 9 0.01 11.99 -16.87
C LEU A 9 -0.44 11.31 -15.59
N ILE A 10 0.22 10.24 -15.25
CA ILE A 10 0.06 9.57 -13.96
C ILE A 10 1.40 9.53 -13.21
N GLY A 11 1.32 9.51 -11.88
CA GLY A 11 2.50 9.39 -11.03
C GLY A 11 2.24 8.57 -9.78
N ASP A 12 3.30 7.93 -9.27
CA ASP A 12 3.36 7.26 -7.97
C ASP A 12 4.58 7.82 -7.23
N ILE A 13 4.33 8.65 -6.20
CA ILE A 13 5.33 9.47 -5.52
C ILE A 13 5.46 9.01 -4.07
N GLY A 14 6.59 8.39 -3.78
CA GLY A 14 6.99 8.03 -2.43
C GLY A 14 7.99 8.99 -1.80
N GLY A 15 8.55 8.61 -0.66
CA GLY A 15 9.54 9.43 0.05
C GLY A 15 10.89 9.57 -0.67
N THR A 16 11.25 8.64 -1.55
CA THR A 16 12.58 8.61 -2.20
C THR A 16 12.49 8.67 -3.71
N ASN A 17 11.48 8.07 -4.29
CA ASN A 17 11.31 7.92 -5.74
C ASN A 17 9.93 8.44 -6.16
N ALA A 18 9.90 9.01 -7.36
CA ALA A 18 8.69 9.36 -8.09
C ALA A 18 8.70 8.62 -9.43
N ARG A 19 7.65 7.86 -9.69
CA ARG A 19 7.44 7.17 -10.98
C ARG A 19 6.39 7.92 -11.75
N PHE A 20 6.71 8.29 -12.99
CA PHE A 20 5.75 8.91 -13.90
C PHE A 20 5.55 8.02 -15.12
N ALA A 21 4.35 8.06 -15.67
CA ALA A 21 3.98 7.37 -16.89
C ALA A 21 2.88 8.14 -17.62
N LEU A 22 2.60 7.75 -18.86
CA LEU A 22 1.46 8.25 -19.62
C LEU A 22 0.42 7.15 -19.82
N THR A 23 -0.84 7.55 -19.84
CA THR A 23 -1.96 6.72 -20.29
C THR A 23 -2.85 7.52 -21.24
N ALA A 24 -3.75 6.87 -21.95
CA ALA A 24 -4.67 7.50 -22.88
C ALA A 24 -6.07 6.88 -22.79
N HIS A 25 -7.05 7.58 -23.36
CA HIS A 25 -8.40 7.03 -23.49
C HIS A 25 -8.39 5.71 -24.28
N GLY A 26 -9.10 4.71 -23.79
CA GLY A 26 -9.22 3.40 -24.46
C GLY A 26 -8.07 2.44 -24.23
N GLU A 27 -7.00 2.85 -23.54
CA GLU A 27 -5.91 1.95 -23.12
C GLU A 27 -6.28 1.18 -21.84
N SER A 28 -5.74 -0.02 -21.68
CA SER A 28 -5.93 -0.83 -20.46
C SER A 28 -4.81 -0.65 -19.43
N GLY A 29 -3.76 0.11 -19.77
CA GLY A 29 -2.56 0.27 -18.94
C GLY A 29 -1.93 1.64 -19.08
N TYR A 30 -0.62 1.69 -19.01
CA TYR A 30 0.18 2.90 -19.14
C TYR A 30 1.48 2.60 -19.91
N SER A 31 2.13 3.65 -20.39
CA SER A 31 3.37 3.58 -21.18
C SER A 31 4.39 4.61 -20.69
N ASN A 32 5.61 4.52 -21.22
CA ASN A 32 6.72 5.46 -20.95
C ASN A 32 7.04 5.64 -19.46
N GLY A 33 6.94 4.57 -18.67
CA GLY A 33 7.24 4.59 -17.23
C GLY A 33 8.70 4.94 -16.95
N ILE A 34 8.96 6.01 -16.19
CA ILE A 34 10.30 6.42 -15.74
C ILE A 34 10.28 6.60 -14.23
N ASN A 35 11.30 6.07 -13.57
CA ASN A 35 11.52 6.24 -12.13
C ASN A 35 12.61 7.30 -11.90
N LEU A 36 12.26 8.37 -11.20
CA LEU A 36 13.14 9.48 -10.85
C LEU A 36 13.38 9.50 -9.33
N LYS A 37 14.54 9.99 -8.89
CA LYS A 37 14.82 10.19 -7.47
C LYS A 37 14.30 11.56 -7.07
N CYS A 38 13.48 11.64 -6.02
CA CYS A 38 12.95 12.91 -5.53
C CYS A 38 14.06 13.91 -5.15
N ALA A 39 15.17 13.41 -4.61
CA ALA A 39 16.30 14.24 -4.19
C ALA A 39 17.04 14.96 -5.34
N ASP A 40 16.82 14.55 -6.58
CA ASP A 40 17.47 15.15 -7.75
C ASP A 40 16.72 16.38 -8.29
N TYR A 41 15.54 16.71 -7.71
CA TYR A 41 14.65 17.80 -8.15
C TYR A 41 14.20 18.65 -6.97
N GLU A 42 14.06 19.95 -7.19
CA GLU A 42 13.59 20.89 -6.16
C GLU A 42 12.11 20.67 -5.83
N SER A 43 11.30 20.26 -6.83
CA SER A 43 9.86 20.09 -6.68
C SER A 43 9.33 18.92 -7.55
N ALA A 44 8.11 18.48 -7.29
CA ALA A 44 7.39 17.54 -8.14
C ALA A 44 7.20 18.11 -9.55
N ASP A 45 6.94 19.40 -9.65
CA ASP A 45 6.75 20.13 -10.90
C ASP A 45 7.99 20.03 -11.80
N ASP A 46 9.20 20.17 -11.21
CA ASP A 46 10.45 20.10 -11.97
C ASP A 46 10.71 18.66 -12.42
N ALA A 47 10.39 17.69 -11.59
CA ALA A 47 10.48 16.29 -11.94
C ALA A 47 9.53 15.92 -13.09
N ILE A 48 8.28 16.41 -13.06
CA ILE A 48 7.30 16.23 -14.13
C ILE A 48 7.76 16.90 -15.43
N ALA A 49 8.22 18.15 -15.35
CA ALA A 49 8.73 18.87 -16.53
C ALA A 49 9.92 18.13 -17.17
N ASN A 50 10.85 17.63 -16.37
CA ASN A 50 11.97 16.82 -16.85
C ASN A 50 11.50 15.50 -17.47
N TYR A 51 10.55 14.80 -16.84
CA TYR A 51 9.96 13.57 -17.38
C TYR A 51 9.35 13.80 -18.77
N LEU A 52 8.47 14.82 -18.91
CA LEU A 52 7.83 15.15 -20.19
C LEU A 52 8.86 15.49 -21.28
N ALA A 53 9.90 16.25 -20.91
CA ALA A 53 10.99 16.57 -21.83
C ALA A 53 11.77 15.34 -22.28
N GLN A 54 12.06 14.38 -21.37
CA GLN A 54 12.78 13.15 -21.70
C GLN A 54 12.05 12.28 -22.71
N ILE A 55 10.70 12.21 -22.63
CA ILE A 55 9.90 11.39 -23.53
C ILE A 55 9.38 12.17 -24.75
N GLY A 56 9.65 13.48 -24.83
CA GLY A 56 9.19 14.34 -25.92
C GLY A 56 7.67 14.53 -25.97
N ALA A 57 7.00 14.43 -24.82
CA ALA A 57 5.54 14.60 -24.73
C ALA A 57 5.14 16.07 -24.56
N SER A 58 3.95 16.42 -25.07
CA SER A 58 3.29 17.70 -24.77
C SER A 58 2.78 17.78 -23.34
N SER A 59 2.37 18.97 -22.91
CA SER A 59 1.64 19.14 -21.63
C SER A 59 0.43 18.22 -21.55
N PRO A 60 0.22 17.57 -20.39
CA PRO A 60 -0.92 16.67 -20.19
C PRO A 60 -2.18 17.45 -19.90
N ASP A 61 -3.33 17.00 -20.43
CA ASP A 61 -4.64 17.58 -20.11
C ASP A 61 -5.14 17.18 -18.71
N VAL A 62 -4.79 15.97 -18.28
CA VAL A 62 -5.14 15.41 -16.98
C VAL A 62 -3.88 14.93 -16.28
N ILE A 63 -3.76 15.25 -15.00
CA ILE A 63 -2.68 14.78 -14.12
C ILE A 63 -3.30 14.06 -12.93
N CYS A 64 -2.90 12.82 -12.68
CA CYS A 64 -3.27 12.07 -11.48
C CYS A 64 -2.01 11.55 -10.77
N LEU A 65 -1.78 12.03 -9.54
CA LEU A 65 -0.62 11.64 -8.75
C LEU A 65 -1.08 10.87 -7.50
N ALA A 66 -0.64 9.62 -7.41
CA ALA A 66 -0.68 8.84 -6.18
C ALA A 66 0.49 9.29 -5.29
N VAL A 67 0.23 9.67 -4.05
CA VAL A 67 1.22 10.22 -3.15
C VAL A 67 1.24 9.46 -1.82
N ALA A 68 2.41 9.08 -1.34
CA ALA A 68 2.62 8.43 -0.05
C ALA A 68 2.57 9.47 1.10
N ALA A 69 1.48 10.22 1.15
CA ALA A 69 1.18 11.26 2.14
C ALA A 69 -0.34 11.43 2.27
N PRO A 70 -0.83 11.97 3.39
CA PRO A 70 -2.23 12.41 3.48
C PRO A 70 -2.52 13.49 2.44
N VAL A 71 -3.66 13.37 1.76
CA VAL A 71 -4.14 14.37 0.81
C VAL A 71 -5.26 15.18 1.47
N ILE A 72 -5.02 16.46 1.69
CA ILE A 72 -5.97 17.38 2.32
C ILE A 72 -6.20 18.55 1.35
N GLU A 73 -7.45 18.77 0.96
CA GLU A 73 -7.80 19.86 0.03
C GLU A 73 -6.94 19.87 -1.25
N GLN A 74 -6.66 18.69 -1.79
CA GLN A 74 -5.80 18.49 -2.97
C GLN A 74 -4.37 19.03 -2.80
N THR A 75 -3.86 18.97 -1.57
CA THR A 75 -2.49 19.30 -1.20
C THR A 75 -1.87 18.10 -0.49
N ALA A 76 -0.59 17.85 -0.71
CA ALA A 76 0.17 16.78 -0.09
C ALA A 76 1.53 17.28 0.44
N ASP A 77 1.77 17.02 1.73
CA ASP A 77 3.03 17.26 2.43
C ASP A 77 3.66 15.93 2.84
N PHE A 78 4.87 15.68 2.41
CA PHE A 78 5.56 14.43 2.73
C PHE A 78 6.37 14.54 4.02
N THR A 79 6.35 13.50 4.83
CA THR A 79 7.22 13.41 6.01
C THR A 79 8.66 13.01 5.68
N ASN A 80 8.84 12.26 4.58
CA ASN A 80 10.11 11.67 4.16
C ASN A 80 10.59 12.17 2.78
N ASN A 81 10.02 13.26 2.30
CA ASN A 81 10.36 13.93 1.06
C ASN A 81 10.21 15.45 1.31
N HIS A 82 10.98 16.27 0.62
CA HIS A 82 10.93 17.73 0.78
C HIS A 82 9.88 18.41 -0.12
N TRP A 83 9.18 17.63 -0.94
CA TRP A 83 8.19 18.20 -1.85
C TRP A 83 6.90 18.59 -1.11
N HIS A 84 6.36 19.71 -1.55
CA HIS A 84 5.01 20.18 -1.27
C HIS A 84 4.27 20.20 -2.60
N ILE A 85 3.15 19.51 -2.70
CA ILE A 85 2.41 19.38 -3.96
C ILE A 85 1.03 19.96 -3.80
N VAL A 86 0.69 20.93 -4.66
CA VAL A 86 -0.62 21.57 -4.72
C VAL A 86 -1.22 21.35 -6.12
N ALA A 87 -2.40 20.75 -6.19
CA ALA A 87 -3.02 20.41 -7.47
C ALA A 87 -3.24 21.64 -8.37
N ASP A 88 -3.68 22.76 -7.80
CA ASP A 88 -3.93 23.99 -8.55
C ASP A 88 -2.63 24.61 -9.12
N GLU A 89 -1.50 24.49 -8.43
CA GLU A 89 -0.19 24.94 -8.93
C GLU A 89 0.26 24.09 -10.13
N LEU A 90 0.11 22.76 -10.04
CA LEU A 90 0.37 21.85 -11.15
C LEU A 90 -0.56 22.14 -12.34
N ALA A 91 -1.86 22.38 -12.09
CA ALA A 91 -2.82 22.74 -13.15
C ALA A 91 -2.38 24.01 -13.90
N ASN A 92 -1.99 25.04 -13.16
CA ASN A 92 -1.52 26.29 -13.74
C ASN A 92 -0.20 26.13 -14.52
N ARG A 93 0.76 25.38 -13.98
CA ARG A 93 2.08 25.20 -14.60
C ARG A 93 2.04 24.42 -15.91
N PHE A 94 1.21 23.39 -15.96
CA PHE A 94 1.11 22.50 -17.13
C PHE A 94 -0.09 22.80 -18.02
N GLU A 95 -0.88 23.84 -17.69
CA GLU A 95 -2.14 24.18 -18.37
C GLU A 95 -3.10 22.97 -18.41
N ALA A 96 -3.06 22.12 -17.37
CA ALA A 96 -3.86 20.93 -17.29
C ALA A 96 -5.30 21.28 -16.87
N HIS A 97 -6.27 20.71 -17.57
CA HIS A 97 -7.68 20.94 -17.27
C HIS A 97 -8.11 20.30 -15.93
N GLN A 98 -7.44 19.22 -15.54
CA GLN A 98 -7.74 18.55 -14.29
C GLN A 98 -6.49 17.95 -13.65
N VAL A 99 -6.29 18.24 -12.38
CA VAL A 99 -5.26 17.61 -11.53
C VAL A 99 -5.94 16.96 -10.34
N ARG A 100 -5.52 15.75 -10.01
CA ARG A 100 -5.96 15.02 -8.81
C ARG A 100 -4.78 14.43 -8.08
N LEU A 101 -4.72 14.70 -6.78
CA LEU A 101 -3.88 13.98 -5.84
C LEU A 101 -4.74 12.92 -5.13
N ILE A 102 -4.25 11.70 -5.07
CA ILE A 102 -4.86 10.60 -4.33
C ILE A 102 -3.81 9.96 -3.43
N ASN A 103 -4.24 9.36 -2.33
CA ASN A 103 -3.30 8.60 -1.50
C ASN A 103 -2.76 7.36 -2.26
N ASP A 104 -1.54 6.90 -1.95
CA ASP A 104 -0.91 5.76 -2.61
C ASP A 104 -1.72 4.45 -2.42
N PHE A 105 -2.31 4.21 -1.25
CA PHE A 105 -3.18 3.06 -1.02
C PHE A 105 -4.56 3.21 -1.67
N GLU A 106 -5.07 4.42 -1.83
CA GLU A 106 -6.24 4.70 -2.66
C GLU A 106 -5.98 4.32 -4.12
N ALA A 107 -4.81 4.69 -4.65
CA ALA A 107 -4.40 4.27 -5.98
C ALA A 107 -4.30 2.74 -6.10
N ILE A 108 -3.65 2.06 -5.13
CA ILE A 108 -3.60 0.59 -5.11
C ILE A 108 -5.02 0.00 -5.06
N ALA A 109 -5.95 0.56 -4.28
CA ALA A 109 -7.33 0.09 -4.22
C ALA A 109 -8.01 0.16 -5.60
N HIS A 110 -7.81 1.24 -6.36
CA HIS A 110 -8.31 1.36 -7.73
C HIS A 110 -7.74 0.32 -8.70
N SER A 111 -6.59 -0.28 -8.42
CA SER A 111 -6.03 -1.35 -9.25
C SER A 111 -6.68 -2.72 -9.04
N LEU A 112 -7.31 -2.96 -7.88
CA LEU A 112 -7.76 -4.30 -7.49
C LEU A 112 -8.67 -5.01 -8.51
N PRO A 113 -9.65 -4.33 -9.14
CA PRO A 113 -10.50 -4.95 -10.14
C PRO A 113 -9.80 -5.24 -11.48
N LEU A 114 -8.58 -4.77 -11.66
CA LEU A 114 -7.80 -4.89 -12.91
C LEU A 114 -6.73 -5.98 -12.83
N LEU A 115 -6.47 -6.50 -11.62
CA LEU A 115 -5.47 -7.53 -11.40
C LEU A 115 -5.99 -8.88 -11.90
N ASP A 116 -5.13 -9.59 -12.61
CA ASP A 116 -5.42 -10.94 -13.09
C ASP A 116 -4.72 -12.03 -12.24
N ASP A 117 -4.90 -13.30 -12.61
CA ASP A 117 -4.34 -14.43 -11.88
C ASP A 117 -2.79 -14.42 -11.84
N ALA A 118 -2.12 -13.76 -12.80
CA ALA A 118 -0.66 -13.63 -12.81
C ALA A 118 -0.17 -12.56 -11.84
N ASP A 119 -1.03 -11.60 -11.53
CA ASP A 119 -0.75 -10.50 -10.61
C ASP A 119 -1.02 -10.86 -9.13
N LEU A 120 -1.61 -12.02 -8.87
CA LEU A 120 -2.10 -12.41 -7.55
C LEU A 120 -1.52 -13.74 -7.09
N MET A 121 -1.15 -13.81 -5.81
CA MET A 121 -0.82 -15.07 -5.16
C MET A 121 -1.80 -15.35 -4.03
N LEU A 122 -2.41 -16.53 -4.06
CA LEU A 122 -3.33 -16.98 -3.03
C LEU A 122 -2.64 -17.16 -1.67
N ILE A 123 -3.24 -16.58 -0.63
CA ILE A 123 -2.85 -16.79 0.76
C ILE A 123 -3.97 -17.54 1.49
N GLY A 124 -3.67 -18.75 1.96
CA GLY A 124 -4.67 -19.67 2.51
C GLY A 124 -5.33 -20.53 1.43
N GLU A 125 -6.57 -20.94 1.64
CA GLU A 125 -7.23 -21.94 0.81
C GLU A 125 -8.35 -21.37 -0.10
N ARG A 126 -8.86 -20.17 0.24
CA ARG A 126 -10.02 -19.58 -0.43
C ARG A 126 -9.60 -18.83 -1.69
N LYS A 127 -9.96 -19.37 -2.86
CA LYS A 127 -9.72 -18.72 -4.15
C LYS A 127 -10.49 -17.42 -4.26
N PHE A 128 -9.85 -16.43 -4.86
CA PHE A 128 -10.47 -15.18 -5.26
C PHE A 128 -11.10 -15.33 -6.64
N GLU A 129 -12.30 -14.79 -6.79
CA GLU A 129 -12.97 -14.61 -8.08
C GLU A 129 -13.53 -13.18 -8.08
N LEU A 130 -13.20 -12.40 -9.12
CA LEU A 130 -13.71 -11.03 -9.22
C LEU A 130 -15.23 -11.04 -9.36
N PRO A 131 -15.98 -10.43 -8.43
CA PRO A 131 -17.44 -10.35 -8.56
C PRO A 131 -17.87 -9.54 -9.79
N ASN A 132 -18.87 -10.04 -10.50
CA ASN A 132 -19.42 -9.33 -11.68
C ASN A 132 -20.18 -8.05 -11.32
N ASP A 133 -20.78 -8.03 -10.13
CA ASP A 133 -21.63 -6.96 -9.63
C ASP A 133 -20.95 -6.18 -8.49
N ASP A 134 -21.70 -5.96 -7.42
CA ASP A 134 -21.24 -5.25 -6.22
C ASP A 134 -20.11 -6.01 -5.52
N PHE A 135 -19.13 -5.27 -5.00
CA PHE A 135 -18.09 -5.82 -4.15
C PHE A 135 -17.63 -4.82 -3.09
N THR A 136 -16.99 -5.35 -2.06
CA THR A 136 -16.23 -4.58 -1.07
C THR A 136 -14.90 -5.25 -0.83
N PHE A 137 -13.82 -4.59 -1.22
CA PHE A 137 -12.43 -5.02 -1.04
C PHE A 137 -11.73 -4.20 0.04
N GLY A 138 -10.75 -4.82 0.70
CA GLY A 138 -9.77 -4.12 1.51
C GLY A 138 -8.36 -4.39 0.99
N VAL A 139 -7.47 -3.42 1.12
CA VAL A 139 -6.04 -3.56 0.85
C VAL A 139 -5.23 -3.05 2.02
N ILE A 140 -4.19 -3.80 2.38
CA ILE A 140 -3.26 -3.47 3.44
C ILE A 140 -1.84 -3.81 3.01
N GLY A 141 -0.85 -3.01 3.40
CA GLY A 141 0.51 -3.31 2.96
C GLY A 141 1.60 -2.66 3.80
N PRO A 142 2.47 -3.46 4.42
CA PRO A 142 3.65 -2.96 5.09
C PRO A 142 4.76 -2.57 4.11
N GLY A 143 5.24 -1.35 4.29
CA GLY A 143 6.36 -0.75 3.62
C GLY A 143 7.25 -0.01 4.61
N THR A 144 7.65 1.23 4.31
CA THR A 144 8.26 2.15 5.29
C THR A 144 7.30 2.36 6.47
N GLY A 145 6.00 2.57 6.16
CA GLY A 145 4.88 2.56 7.09
C GLY A 145 3.95 1.38 6.84
N LEU A 146 2.69 1.51 7.24
CA LEU A 146 1.61 0.56 7.00
C LEU A 146 0.45 1.30 6.33
N GLY A 147 0.19 1.04 5.05
CA GLY A 147 -0.94 1.63 4.34
C GLY A 147 -2.17 0.73 4.38
N GLN A 148 -3.36 1.35 4.34
CA GLN A 148 -4.64 0.66 4.31
C GLN A 148 -5.66 1.48 3.50
N ALA A 149 -6.46 0.79 2.71
CA ALA A 149 -7.60 1.39 2.02
C ALA A 149 -8.70 0.35 1.76
N GLY A 150 -9.87 0.83 1.38
CA GLY A 150 -10.96 0.01 0.87
C GLY A 150 -11.38 0.44 -0.52
N LEU A 151 -12.10 -0.44 -1.23
CA LEU A 151 -12.77 -0.13 -2.49
C LEU A 151 -14.15 -0.76 -2.48
N ILE A 152 -15.17 0.06 -2.71
CA ILE A 152 -16.57 -0.39 -2.80
C ILE A 152 -17.07 -0.13 -4.20
N ARG A 153 -17.67 -1.14 -4.82
CA ARG A 153 -18.48 -1.00 -6.04
C ARG A 153 -19.94 -1.23 -5.72
N ARG A 154 -20.80 -0.34 -6.22
CA ARG A 154 -22.26 -0.48 -6.17
C ARG A 154 -22.82 -0.06 -7.52
N GLY A 155 -23.34 -1.03 -8.28
CA GLY A 155 -23.70 -0.83 -9.69
C GLY A 155 -22.49 -0.36 -10.51
N ASP A 156 -22.65 0.76 -11.21
CA ASP A 156 -21.60 1.35 -12.05
C ASP A 156 -20.68 2.31 -11.28
N GLN A 157 -20.92 2.51 -9.99
CA GLN A 157 -20.15 3.45 -9.18
C GLN A 157 -19.09 2.73 -8.33
N VAL A 158 -17.88 3.28 -8.32
CA VAL A 158 -16.76 2.81 -7.53
C VAL A 158 -16.32 3.90 -6.55
N PHE A 159 -16.20 3.56 -5.29
CA PHE A 159 -15.85 4.47 -4.21
C PHE A 159 -14.62 3.94 -3.46
N PRO A 160 -13.47 4.63 -3.53
CA PRO A 160 -12.36 4.34 -2.65
C PRO A 160 -12.69 4.78 -1.22
N ILE A 161 -12.13 4.09 -0.24
CA ILE A 161 -12.16 4.45 1.17
C ILE A 161 -10.71 4.58 1.63
N PRO A 162 -10.07 5.73 1.40
CA PRO A 162 -8.74 6.00 1.94
C PRO A 162 -8.81 6.15 3.46
N GLY A 163 -7.71 5.85 4.15
CA GLY A 163 -7.66 6.03 5.59
C GLY A 163 -6.28 5.81 6.18
N GLU A 164 -6.10 6.35 7.39
CA GLU A 164 -4.89 6.23 8.20
C GLU A 164 -5.11 5.26 9.38
N ALA A 165 -5.83 4.15 9.10
CA ALA A 165 -6.19 3.19 10.15
C ALA A 165 -4.97 2.46 10.75
N SER A 166 -3.85 2.41 10.07
CA SER A 166 -2.56 1.90 10.58
C SER A 166 -2.07 2.63 11.85
N HIS A 167 -2.56 3.85 12.06
CA HIS A 167 -2.31 4.61 13.28
C HIS A 167 -3.29 4.27 14.41
N ALA A 168 -4.22 3.31 14.24
CA ALA A 168 -5.01 2.78 15.35
C ALA A 168 -4.10 2.12 16.41
N GLY A 169 -4.58 2.05 17.65
CA GLY A 169 -3.83 1.42 18.73
C GLY A 169 -3.77 -0.09 18.55
N PHE A 170 -2.59 -0.68 18.71
CA PHE A 170 -2.44 -2.13 18.65
C PHE A 170 -3.24 -2.83 19.76
N ALA A 171 -4.03 -3.82 19.38
CA ALA A 171 -4.82 -4.67 20.28
C ALA A 171 -4.22 -6.08 20.35
N PRO A 172 -3.42 -6.41 21.38
CA PRO A 172 -2.79 -7.73 21.51
C PRO A 172 -3.83 -8.81 21.83
N GLU A 173 -3.76 -9.97 21.16
CA GLU A 173 -4.67 -11.11 21.36
C GLU A 173 -4.00 -12.28 22.13
N THR A 174 -2.66 -12.33 22.19
CA THR A 174 -1.90 -13.41 22.84
C THR A 174 -1.04 -12.88 23.98
N GLN A 175 -0.63 -13.77 24.91
CA GLN A 175 0.26 -13.38 26.00
C GLN A 175 1.59 -12.81 25.48
N GLN A 176 2.16 -13.40 24.43
CA GLN A 176 3.38 -12.89 23.79
C GLN A 176 3.21 -11.49 23.22
N GLN A 177 2.07 -11.21 22.59
CA GLN A 177 1.77 -9.87 22.07
C GLN A 177 1.56 -8.84 23.20
N ILE A 178 1.00 -9.26 24.35
CA ILE A 178 0.91 -8.40 25.54
C ILE A 178 2.31 -8.03 26.03
N GLU A 179 3.23 -8.98 26.08
CA GLU A 179 4.62 -8.75 26.50
C GLU A 179 5.37 -7.84 25.52
N ILE A 180 5.16 -8.04 24.19
CA ILE A 180 5.69 -7.15 23.15
C ILE A 180 5.15 -5.72 23.35
N LEU A 181 3.84 -5.56 23.53
CA LEU A 181 3.22 -4.25 23.78
C LEU A 181 3.79 -3.58 25.03
N GLN A 182 3.92 -4.31 26.13
CA GLN A 182 4.49 -3.80 27.38
C GLN A 182 5.93 -3.31 27.18
N SER A 183 6.74 -4.09 26.46
CA SER A 183 8.12 -3.72 26.12
C SER A 183 8.15 -2.45 25.26
N LEU A 184 7.34 -2.36 24.20
CA LEU A 184 7.31 -1.23 23.31
C LEU A 184 6.80 0.06 23.98
N ARG A 185 5.92 -0.04 24.98
CA ARG A 185 5.47 1.12 25.78
C ARG A 185 6.58 1.76 26.62
N THR A 186 7.69 1.10 26.81
CA THR A 186 8.87 1.73 27.43
C THR A 186 9.60 2.68 26.48
N ARG A 187 9.39 2.54 25.16
CA ARG A 187 10.03 3.35 24.10
C ARG A 187 9.07 4.35 23.45
N PHE A 188 7.78 4.01 23.41
CA PHE A 188 6.76 4.81 22.72
C PHE A 188 5.62 5.11 23.69
N GLU A 189 5.20 6.35 23.75
CA GLU A 189 4.02 6.75 24.54
C GLU A 189 2.77 6.01 24.07
N ARG A 190 2.66 5.80 22.73
CA ARG A 190 1.58 5.08 22.08
C ARG A 190 2.14 4.09 21.06
N VAL A 191 1.63 2.86 21.09
CA VAL A 191 1.98 1.81 20.13
C VAL A 191 0.81 1.65 19.15
N SER A 192 1.02 2.10 17.92
CA SER A 192 0.09 1.89 16.80
C SER A 192 0.39 0.57 16.09
N GLU A 193 -0.53 0.14 15.23
CA GLU A 193 -0.36 -1.03 14.38
C GLU A 193 0.91 -0.92 13.50
N GLU A 194 1.15 0.26 12.93
CA GLU A 194 2.36 0.55 12.14
C GLU A 194 3.65 0.37 12.92
N ARG A 195 3.64 0.61 14.27
CA ARG A 195 4.82 0.38 15.13
C ARG A 195 5.23 -1.09 15.20
N LEU A 196 4.37 -2.00 14.74
CA LEU A 196 4.62 -3.45 14.71
C LEU A 196 4.70 -3.96 13.26
N VAL A 197 3.88 -3.44 12.35
CA VAL A 197 3.76 -3.96 10.99
C VAL A 197 4.25 -2.93 9.98
N SER A 198 5.56 -2.75 9.94
CA SER A 198 6.29 -1.92 8.98
C SER A 198 7.76 -2.33 8.97
N GLY A 199 8.61 -1.70 8.17
CA GLY A 199 10.06 -1.90 8.18
C GLY A 199 10.67 -1.63 9.55
N ALA A 200 10.32 -0.51 10.19
CA ALA A 200 10.70 -0.24 11.57
C ALA A 200 9.96 -1.14 12.57
N GLY A 201 8.78 -1.60 12.22
CA GLY A 201 7.92 -2.42 13.07
C GLY A 201 8.52 -3.80 13.35
N ILE A 202 9.04 -4.48 12.35
CA ILE A 202 9.72 -5.77 12.57
C ILE A 202 10.98 -5.62 13.46
N GLU A 203 11.71 -4.50 13.34
CA GLU A 203 12.83 -4.17 14.21
C GLU A 203 12.38 -3.93 15.67
N ASN A 204 11.22 -3.30 15.83
CA ASN A 204 10.61 -3.09 17.14
C ASN A 204 10.17 -4.42 17.80
N ILE A 205 9.54 -5.32 17.04
CA ILE A 205 9.17 -6.65 17.54
C ILE A 205 10.44 -7.42 17.91
N TYR A 206 11.44 -7.44 17.03
CA TYR A 206 12.71 -8.12 17.28
C TYR A 206 13.39 -7.59 18.54
N TRP A 207 13.40 -6.29 18.75
CA TRP A 207 13.89 -5.69 19.99
C TRP A 207 13.08 -6.14 21.22
N ALA A 208 11.74 -6.14 21.11
CA ALA A 208 10.85 -6.49 22.22
C ALA A 208 11.01 -7.95 22.69
N VAL A 209 11.21 -8.88 21.75
CA VAL A 209 11.41 -10.31 22.09
C VAL A 209 12.80 -10.62 22.65
N HIS A 210 13.71 -9.64 22.70
CA HIS A 210 15.03 -9.76 23.33
C HIS A 210 15.10 -9.18 24.75
N GLN A 211 13.99 -8.71 25.33
CA GLN A 211 14.03 -8.09 26.65
C GLN A 211 14.36 -9.06 27.79
N ASP A 212 14.24 -10.36 27.56
CA ASP A 212 14.68 -11.43 28.46
C ASP A 212 16.20 -11.61 28.47
N ASP A 213 16.93 -11.19 27.42
CA ASP A 213 18.40 -11.26 27.33
C ASP A 213 18.99 -10.04 26.59
N PRO A 214 18.96 -8.85 27.21
CA PRO A 214 19.48 -7.64 26.58
C PRO A 214 20.96 -7.69 26.18
N ALA A 215 21.74 -8.57 26.80
CA ALA A 215 23.17 -8.72 26.49
C ALA A 215 23.42 -9.39 25.14
N ARG A 216 22.46 -10.15 24.63
CA ARG A 216 22.50 -10.81 23.32
C ARG A 216 21.84 -9.99 22.21
N HIS A 217 21.28 -8.85 22.53
CA HIS A 217 20.64 -7.99 21.54
C HIS A 217 21.66 -7.47 20.53
N SER A 218 21.71 -8.06 19.34
CA SER A 218 22.39 -7.49 18.18
C SER A 218 21.41 -6.59 17.42
N LYS A 219 21.83 -5.35 17.14
CA LYS A 219 21.02 -4.46 16.30
C LYS A 219 20.99 -5.01 14.88
N LYS A 220 19.82 -5.49 14.43
CA LYS A 220 19.59 -5.94 13.05
C LYS A 220 18.56 -5.04 12.40
N ASN A 221 18.73 -4.73 11.13
CA ASN A 221 17.73 -4.09 10.32
C ASN A 221 16.69 -5.12 9.82
N SER A 222 15.58 -4.62 9.24
CA SER A 222 14.48 -5.44 8.74
C SER A 222 14.97 -6.60 7.84
N ALA A 223 15.84 -6.33 6.86
CA ALA A 223 16.33 -7.35 5.93
C ALA A 223 17.16 -8.42 6.63
N GLU A 224 18.01 -8.05 7.58
CA GLU A 224 18.81 -8.98 8.37
C GLU A 224 17.96 -9.85 9.29
N ILE A 225 16.86 -9.32 9.85
CA ILE A 225 15.91 -10.09 10.67
C ILE A 225 15.20 -11.14 9.80
N PHE A 226 14.67 -10.75 8.64
CA PHE A 226 14.05 -11.71 7.72
C PHE A 226 15.04 -12.78 7.25
N ALA A 227 16.28 -12.40 6.90
CA ALA A 227 17.31 -13.36 6.49
C ALA A 227 17.62 -14.37 7.60
N ALA A 228 17.85 -13.90 8.83
CA ALA A 228 18.14 -14.76 9.97
C ALA A 228 16.95 -15.66 10.38
N ALA A 229 15.71 -15.20 10.13
CA ALA A 229 14.53 -16.04 10.32
C ALA A 229 14.39 -17.12 9.24
N ILE A 230 14.75 -16.80 8.00
CA ILE A 230 14.66 -17.76 6.87
C ILE A 230 15.68 -18.87 7.00
N ASP A 231 16.91 -18.57 7.36
CA ASP A 231 17.99 -19.56 7.53
C ASP A 231 18.00 -20.25 8.92
N GLY A 232 17.15 -19.76 9.84
CA GLY A 232 17.02 -20.32 11.20
C GLY A 232 18.21 -20.03 12.12
N SER A 233 19.10 -19.10 11.76
CA SER A 233 20.31 -18.78 12.53
C SER A 233 20.03 -18.00 13.83
N ASP A 234 18.83 -17.45 13.98
CA ASP A 234 18.42 -16.63 15.12
C ASP A 234 16.94 -16.93 15.49
N GLU A 235 16.76 -17.69 16.59
CA GLU A 235 15.41 -18.07 17.07
C GLU A 235 14.52 -16.86 17.42
N LYS A 236 15.12 -15.75 17.87
CA LYS A 236 14.38 -14.52 18.15
C LYS A 236 13.94 -13.81 16.87
N ALA A 237 14.72 -13.92 15.79
CA ALA A 237 14.31 -13.43 14.47
C ALA A 237 13.14 -14.27 13.92
N VAL A 238 13.19 -15.60 14.07
CA VAL A 238 12.06 -16.48 13.72
C VAL A 238 10.80 -16.05 14.47
N CYS A 239 10.90 -15.91 15.80
CA CYS A 239 9.80 -15.46 16.65
C CYS A 239 9.26 -14.08 16.22
N ALA A 240 10.15 -13.12 15.92
CA ALA A 240 9.74 -11.78 15.51
C ALA A 240 8.98 -11.79 14.17
N VAL A 241 9.45 -12.58 13.21
CA VAL A 241 8.81 -12.72 11.89
C VAL A 241 7.45 -13.43 12.00
N ASP A 242 7.34 -14.46 12.86
CA ASP A 242 6.06 -15.12 13.11
C ASP A 242 5.04 -14.14 13.73
N GLN A 243 5.46 -13.33 14.71
CA GLN A 243 4.61 -12.32 15.32
C GLN A 243 4.23 -11.22 14.31
N PHE A 244 5.15 -10.78 13.47
CA PHE A 244 4.89 -9.80 12.42
C PHE A 244 3.76 -10.26 11.48
N PHE A 245 3.82 -11.51 11.00
CA PHE A 245 2.79 -12.03 10.11
C PHE A 245 1.47 -12.33 10.83
N GLU A 246 1.51 -12.82 12.07
CA GLU A 246 0.29 -13.04 12.85
C GLU A 246 -0.44 -11.72 13.11
N ILE A 247 0.29 -10.66 13.51
CA ILE A 247 -0.26 -9.32 13.74
C ILE A 247 -0.76 -8.70 12.43
N LEU A 248 -0.02 -8.83 11.31
CA LEU A 248 -0.50 -8.39 9.99
C LEU A 248 -1.84 -9.05 9.65
N GLY A 249 -1.97 -10.35 9.93
CA GLY A 249 -3.23 -11.08 9.75
C GLY A 249 -4.36 -10.52 10.63
N GLN A 250 -4.08 -10.25 11.90
CA GLN A 250 -5.06 -9.66 12.82
C GLN A 250 -5.59 -8.32 12.31
N ILE A 251 -4.68 -7.42 11.91
CA ILE A 251 -5.03 -6.09 11.38
C ILE A 251 -5.82 -6.21 10.06
N ALA A 252 -5.39 -7.08 9.15
CA ALA A 252 -6.11 -7.36 7.92
C ALA A 252 -7.53 -7.91 8.17
N GLY A 253 -7.70 -8.72 9.22
CA GLY A 253 -8.99 -9.20 9.67
C GLY A 253 -9.86 -8.08 10.27
N ASP A 254 -9.27 -7.14 11.01
CA ASP A 254 -9.98 -5.98 11.56
C ASP A 254 -10.42 -5.03 10.44
N LEU A 255 -9.59 -4.83 9.42
CA LEU A 255 -9.95 -4.11 8.20
C LEU A 255 -11.14 -4.77 7.49
N ALA A 256 -11.10 -6.11 7.32
CA ALA A 256 -12.21 -6.85 6.72
C ALA A 256 -13.52 -6.67 7.48
N LEU A 257 -13.48 -6.73 8.81
CA LEU A 257 -14.67 -6.51 9.67
C LEU A 257 -15.15 -5.06 9.60
N SER A 258 -14.24 -4.08 9.64
CA SER A 258 -14.58 -2.66 9.68
C SER A 258 -15.23 -2.18 8.38
N LEU A 259 -14.76 -2.68 7.23
CA LEU A 259 -15.29 -2.34 5.91
C LEU A 259 -16.42 -3.28 5.45
N ASN A 260 -16.65 -4.40 6.16
CA ASN A 260 -17.43 -5.53 5.68
C ASN A 260 -16.90 -6.03 4.32
N ALA A 261 -15.57 -6.09 4.19
CA ALA A 261 -14.88 -6.50 2.97
C ALA A 261 -14.86 -8.03 2.83
N THR A 262 -16.03 -8.59 2.53
CA THR A 262 -16.24 -10.04 2.43
C THR A 262 -15.81 -10.62 1.09
N ASP A 263 -15.59 -9.78 0.09
CA ASP A 263 -15.28 -10.20 -1.27
C ASP A 263 -13.78 -10.37 -1.51
N GLY A 264 -12.94 -9.79 -0.64
CA GLY A 264 -11.49 -10.01 -0.67
C GLY A 264 -10.67 -9.02 0.13
N ILE A 265 -9.57 -9.53 0.69
CA ILE A 265 -8.50 -8.72 1.29
C ILE A 265 -7.21 -8.94 0.51
N PHE A 266 -6.60 -7.83 0.09
CA PHE A 266 -5.39 -7.83 -0.70
C PHE A 266 -4.21 -7.32 0.14
N ILE A 267 -3.10 -8.04 0.07
CA ILE A 267 -1.86 -7.69 0.75
C ILE A 267 -0.94 -7.06 -0.27
N ALA A 268 -0.50 -5.84 -0.02
CA ALA A 268 0.45 -5.11 -0.83
C ALA A 268 1.76 -4.86 -0.05
N GLY A 269 2.62 -4.01 -0.57
CA GLY A 269 3.79 -3.51 0.13
C GLY A 269 5.09 -4.23 -0.22
N GLY A 270 6.14 -3.43 -0.35
CA GLY A 270 7.45 -3.90 -0.84
C GLY A 270 8.16 -4.88 0.09
N ILE A 271 7.84 -4.90 1.40
CA ILE A 271 8.40 -5.87 2.33
C ILE A 271 7.88 -7.26 2.01
N ILE A 272 6.57 -7.41 1.89
CA ILE A 272 5.93 -8.73 1.73
C ILE A 272 6.23 -9.32 0.35
N LYS A 273 6.27 -8.49 -0.70
CA LYS A 273 6.63 -8.93 -2.07
C LYS A 273 8.02 -9.57 -2.16
N ARG A 274 8.91 -9.30 -1.21
CA ARG A 274 10.24 -9.93 -1.15
C ARG A 274 10.21 -11.35 -0.58
N TYR A 275 9.16 -11.68 0.17
CA TYR A 275 9.05 -12.93 0.93
C TYR A 275 7.69 -13.62 0.74
N PRO A 276 7.21 -13.83 -0.51
CA PRO A 276 5.87 -14.33 -0.77
C PRO A 276 5.64 -15.73 -0.19
N GLU A 277 6.64 -16.62 -0.33
CA GLU A 277 6.56 -17.98 0.21
C GLU A 277 6.56 -18.01 1.74
N LEU A 278 7.23 -17.03 2.38
CA LEU A 278 7.22 -16.90 3.82
C LEU A 278 5.84 -16.47 4.33
N LEU A 279 5.20 -15.51 3.66
CA LEU A 279 3.81 -15.14 3.93
C LEU A 279 2.87 -16.34 3.77
N ALA A 280 2.98 -17.09 2.68
CA ALA A 280 2.10 -18.22 2.38
C ALA A 280 2.09 -19.31 3.47
N ARG A 281 3.24 -19.55 4.12
CA ARG A 281 3.40 -20.54 5.20
C ARG A 281 3.33 -19.96 6.60
N SER A 282 3.12 -18.66 6.75
CA SER A 282 3.13 -17.93 8.01
C SER A 282 1.84 -18.09 8.82
N CYS A 283 1.83 -17.52 10.01
CA CYS A 283 0.64 -17.40 10.87
C CYS A 283 -0.34 -16.32 10.42
N PHE A 284 -0.20 -15.72 9.21
CA PHE A 284 -1.09 -14.66 8.72
C PHE A 284 -2.56 -15.08 8.76
N ARG A 285 -2.92 -16.22 8.14
CA ARG A 285 -4.32 -16.70 8.12
C ARG A 285 -4.85 -17.01 9.52
N LYS A 286 -4.02 -17.53 10.40
CA LYS A 286 -4.37 -17.75 11.81
C LYS A 286 -4.78 -16.45 12.48
N GLY A 287 -3.99 -15.38 12.33
CA GLY A 287 -4.31 -14.05 12.85
C GLY A 287 -5.56 -13.46 12.20
N PHE A 288 -5.68 -13.55 10.88
CA PHE A 288 -6.82 -13.07 10.10
C PHE A 288 -8.15 -13.68 10.55
N GLU A 289 -8.16 -14.99 10.83
CA GLU A 289 -9.35 -15.76 11.21
C GLU A 289 -9.67 -15.70 12.71
N SER A 290 -8.74 -15.17 13.53
CA SER A 290 -8.91 -15.05 14.99
C SER A 290 -9.87 -13.92 15.36
N LYS A 291 -11.14 -14.04 14.94
CA LYS A 291 -12.20 -13.04 15.17
C LYS A 291 -13.38 -13.61 15.97
N GLY A 292 -13.08 -14.54 16.89
CA GLY A 292 -14.05 -15.11 17.81
C GLY A 292 -15.29 -15.66 17.09
N ARG A 293 -16.47 -15.15 17.40
CA ARG A 293 -17.73 -15.59 16.79
C ARG A 293 -17.82 -15.35 15.28
N TYR A 294 -16.97 -14.48 14.72
CA TYR A 294 -16.92 -14.20 13.27
C TYR A 294 -15.94 -15.10 12.51
N LYS A 295 -15.25 -16.02 13.19
CA LYS A 295 -14.27 -16.91 12.57
C LYS A 295 -14.80 -17.57 11.29
N SER A 296 -16.01 -18.16 11.33
CA SER A 296 -16.59 -18.83 10.16
C SER A 296 -16.89 -17.92 8.97
N MET A 297 -17.05 -16.62 9.21
CA MET A 297 -17.15 -15.62 8.14
C MET A 297 -15.76 -15.33 7.58
N MET A 298 -14.76 -15.12 8.46
CA MET A 298 -13.39 -14.81 8.06
C MET A 298 -12.75 -15.93 7.22
N GLU A 299 -13.00 -17.20 7.55
CA GLU A 299 -12.55 -18.37 6.79
C GLU A 299 -13.02 -18.36 5.33
N LYS A 300 -14.10 -17.65 5.02
CA LYS A 300 -14.66 -17.56 3.67
C LYS A 300 -14.10 -16.40 2.84
N ILE A 301 -13.44 -15.43 3.48
CA ILE A 301 -12.90 -14.26 2.81
C ILE A 301 -11.58 -14.64 2.11
N PRO A 302 -11.48 -14.47 0.77
CA PRO A 302 -10.23 -14.69 0.07
C PRO A 302 -9.18 -13.66 0.47
N THR A 303 -7.94 -14.09 0.59
CA THR A 303 -6.79 -13.22 0.82
C THR A 303 -5.75 -13.43 -0.26
N GLN A 304 -5.26 -12.34 -0.86
CA GLN A 304 -4.34 -12.36 -2.00
C GLN A 304 -3.14 -11.47 -1.75
N LEU A 305 -1.95 -11.92 -2.12
CA LEU A 305 -0.79 -11.04 -2.23
C LEU A 305 -0.73 -10.47 -3.64
N ILE A 306 -0.63 -9.15 -3.75
CA ILE A 306 -0.43 -8.46 -5.03
C ILE A 306 1.01 -8.64 -5.47
N LEU A 307 1.23 -9.31 -6.61
CA LEU A 307 2.53 -9.49 -7.25
C LEU A 307 2.81 -8.46 -8.34
N HIS A 308 1.76 -7.80 -8.88
CA HIS A 308 1.92 -6.75 -9.91
C HIS A 308 3.04 -5.78 -9.54
N ALA A 309 3.89 -5.40 -10.51
CA ALA A 309 5.09 -4.60 -10.25
C ALA A 309 4.75 -3.23 -9.62
N ASP A 310 3.81 -2.52 -10.23
CA ASP A 310 3.46 -1.14 -9.89
C ASP A 310 1.93 -0.98 -9.78
N PRO A 311 1.27 -1.55 -8.73
CA PRO A 311 -0.19 -1.47 -8.61
C PRO A 311 -0.69 -0.04 -8.38
N GLY A 312 0.11 0.83 -7.75
CA GLY A 312 -0.21 2.25 -7.58
C GLY A 312 -0.35 2.97 -8.93
N LEU A 313 0.61 2.80 -9.84
CA LEU A 313 0.51 3.36 -11.20
C LEU A 313 -0.65 2.77 -12.00
N LEU A 314 -0.90 1.45 -11.87
CA LEU A 314 -2.03 0.81 -12.54
C LEU A 314 -3.36 1.43 -12.09
N GLY A 315 -3.56 1.57 -10.78
CA GLY A 315 -4.76 2.18 -10.23
C GLY A 315 -4.89 3.67 -10.55
N ALA A 316 -3.80 4.43 -10.45
CA ALA A 316 -3.78 5.83 -10.87
C ALA A 316 -4.15 5.99 -12.35
N SER A 317 -3.68 5.07 -13.22
CA SER A 317 -4.02 5.09 -14.64
C SER A 317 -5.51 4.84 -14.89
N HIS A 318 -6.10 3.91 -14.15
CA HIS A 318 -7.54 3.63 -14.23
C HIS A 318 -8.36 4.82 -13.78
N TYR A 319 -8.06 5.33 -12.59
CA TYR A 319 -8.77 6.49 -12.04
C TYR A 319 -8.64 7.73 -12.91
N ALA A 320 -7.46 8.02 -13.46
CA ALA A 320 -7.24 9.16 -14.34
C ALA A 320 -8.07 9.08 -15.63
N ARG A 321 -8.22 7.88 -16.22
CA ARG A 321 -9.10 7.68 -17.40
C ARG A 321 -10.57 7.89 -17.06
N GLU A 322 -11.03 7.44 -15.89
CA GLU A 322 -12.40 7.71 -15.43
C GLU A 322 -12.67 9.21 -15.23
N LEU A 323 -11.68 9.93 -14.67
CA LEU A 323 -11.76 11.39 -14.53
C LEU A 323 -11.94 12.08 -15.89
N ALA A 324 -11.13 11.70 -16.86
CA ALA A 324 -11.16 12.27 -18.20
C ALA A 324 -12.49 11.98 -18.96
N LEU A 325 -13.15 10.83 -18.67
CA LEU A 325 -14.46 10.49 -19.26
C LEU A 325 -15.62 11.30 -18.69
N LYS A 326 -15.56 11.73 -17.44
CA LYS A 326 -16.63 12.51 -16.78
C LYS A 326 -16.73 13.96 -17.30
N GLN A 327 -15.83 14.38 -18.19
CA GLN A 327 -15.82 15.72 -18.80
C GLN A 327 -16.54 15.78 -20.15
N ASN A 328 -16.85 14.66 -20.76
CA ASN A 328 -17.61 14.55 -22.03
C ASN A 328 -19.08 14.19 -21.75
#